data_f3477f328fc2765fdbd4502192d568db
#
_entry.id   f3477f328fc2765fdbd4502192d568db
#
_cell.length_a   1.000
_cell.length_b   1.000
_cell.length_c   1.000
_cell.angle_alpha   90.00
_cell.angle_beta   90.00
_cell.angle_gamma   90.00
#
_symmetry.space_group_name_H-M   'P 1'
#
loop_
_entity.id
_entity.type
_entity.pdbx_description
1 polymer ?
#
loop_
_entity_poly.entity_id
_entity_poly.type
_entity_poly.pdbx_seq_one_letter_code
_entity_poly.pdbx_strand_id
1 'polypeptide(L)'
;METFYHGTSVLFDRFDLSHALEGDGKVKFGYGVYVTSSYRSAAHYAGSNRSAQHFYVYTVETPEIAESNYIAFKEPVKPSILKRAEDKLGEAIPQKVVHDGKDFRKYLSKKLTGAVDLEGEKAASAFLESIGVEFIVWPYNWKNPALGTNRAVLNDQKVRIVRIDEVELDDKKQLVEGSQKPIMF
;
A
#
# COMPACT_ATOMS: atom_id res chain seq x y z
N MET A 1 -11.75 7.70 9.73
CA MET A 1 -11.44 7.24 8.35
C MET A 1 -10.73 8.35 7.60
N GLU A 2 -9.68 8.03 6.83
CA GLU A 2 -8.91 8.97 6.03
C GLU A 2 -9.12 8.72 4.54
N THR A 3 -9.17 9.79 3.75
CA THR A 3 -9.36 9.71 2.29
C THR A 3 -8.02 9.55 1.60
N PHE A 4 -7.95 8.53 0.75
CA PHE A 4 -6.81 8.23 -0.13
C PHE A 4 -7.29 7.91 -1.55
N TYR A 5 -6.35 7.71 -2.45
CA TYR A 5 -6.61 7.46 -3.87
C TYR A 5 -5.83 6.26 -4.38
N HIS A 6 -6.46 5.51 -5.28
CA HIS A 6 -5.82 4.39 -5.97
C HIS A 6 -6.01 4.55 -7.48
N GLY A 7 -4.94 4.46 -8.24
CA GLY A 7 -4.96 4.57 -9.69
C GLY A 7 -4.76 3.23 -10.37
N THR A 8 -5.59 2.91 -11.35
CA THR A 8 -5.55 1.64 -12.08
C THR A 8 -6.13 1.79 -13.48
N SER A 9 -5.80 0.85 -14.37
CA SER A 9 -6.46 0.68 -15.67
C SER A 9 -7.58 -0.35 -15.67
N VAL A 10 -7.91 -0.92 -14.51
CA VAL A 10 -8.93 -1.96 -14.36
C VAL A 10 -10.09 -1.42 -13.54
N LEU A 11 -11.31 -1.64 -14.02
CA LEU A 11 -12.52 -1.29 -13.29
C LEU A 11 -12.99 -2.48 -12.45
N PHE A 12 -13.23 -2.26 -11.16
CA PHE A 12 -13.72 -3.26 -10.22
C PHE A 12 -14.60 -2.60 -9.15
N ASP A 13 -15.45 -3.38 -8.48
CA ASP A 13 -16.38 -2.93 -7.45
C ASP A 13 -15.84 -3.07 -6.01
N ARG A 14 -14.77 -3.84 -5.82
CA ARG A 14 -14.10 -4.05 -4.53
C ARG A 14 -12.63 -4.35 -4.72
N PHE A 15 -11.81 -4.01 -3.73
CA PHE A 15 -10.44 -4.47 -3.67
C PHE A 15 -10.39 -5.94 -3.28
N ASP A 16 -9.53 -6.68 -3.95
CA ASP A 16 -9.27 -8.10 -3.70
C ASP A 16 -7.76 -8.36 -3.87
N LEU A 17 -7.08 -8.56 -2.76
CA LEU A 17 -5.63 -8.78 -2.75
C LEU A 17 -5.21 -10.09 -3.43
N SER A 18 -6.13 -11.04 -3.65
CA SER A 18 -5.82 -12.24 -4.44
C SER A 18 -5.44 -11.93 -5.89
N HIS A 19 -5.91 -10.78 -6.42
CA HIS A 19 -5.59 -10.25 -7.74
C HIS A 19 -4.47 -9.19 -7.76
N ALA A 20 -3.83 -8.94 -6.62
CA ALA A 20 -2.87 -7.84 -6.46
C ALA A 20 -1.64 -7.88 -7.40
N LEU A 21 -1.40 -8.98 -8.10
CA LEU A 21 -0.27 -9.18 -9.02
C LEU A 21 -0.68 -9.51 -10.45
N GLU A 22 -1.97 -9.46 -10.80
CA GLU A 22 -2.44 -9.69 -12.17
C GLU A 22 -2.12 -8.51 -13.11
N GLY A 23 -1.60 -7.39 -12.56
CA GLY A 23 -1.05 -6.27 -13.30
C GLY A 23 0.47 -6.16 -13.15
N ASP A 24 1.05 -5.06 -13.63
CA ASP A 24 2.50 -4.75 -13.47
C ASP A 24 2.93 -4.49 -12.00
N GLY A 25 2.09 -4.83 -11.03
CA GLY A 25 2.27 -4.60 -9.60
C GLY A 25 3.41 -5.41 -9.01
N LYS A 26 4.51 -4.74 -8.65
CA LYS A 26 5.58 -5.33 -7.85
C LYS A 26 5.28 -5.11 -6.37
N VAL A 27 5.45 -6.16 -5.55
CA VAL A 27 5.30 -6.10 -4.08
C VAL A 27 6.51 -5.40 -3.43
N LYS A 28 6.91 -4.25 -3.98
CA LYS A 28 8.11 -3.54 -3.55
C LYS A 28 8.01 -3.05 -2.10
N PHE A 29 6.84 -2.60 -1.71
CA PHE A 29 6.58 -2.00 -0.40
C PHE A 29 5.77 -2.90 0.53
N GLY A 30 5.56 -4.18 0.18
CA GLY A 30 4.79 -5.15 0.92
C GLY A 30 3.49 -5.55 0.22
N TYR A 31 2.91 -6.65 0.65
CA TYR A 31 1.66 -7.15 0.12
C TYR A 31 0.49 -6.40 0.75
N GLY A 32 -0.27 -5.66 -0.05
CA GLY A 32 -1.37 -4.83 0.41
C GLY A 32 -1.97 -3.99 -0.72
N VAL A 33 -3.07 -3.29 -0.45
CA VAL A 33 -3.68 -2.32 -1.37
C VAL A 33 -2.89 -1.03 -1.32
N TYR A 34 -2.30 -0.63 -2.44
CA TYR A 34 -1.50 0.60 -2.52
C TYR A 34 -2.39 1.81 -2.78
N VAL A 35 -2.28 2.78 -1.89
CA VAL A 35 -3.01 4.05 -1.98
C VAL A 35 -2.07 5.24 -1.76
N THR A 36 -2.44 6.38 -2.31
CA THR A 36 -1.66 7.63 -2.21
C THR A 36 -2.55 8.76 -1.69
N SER A 37 -1.97 9.73 -0.99
CA SER A 37 -2.67 10.93 -0.54
C SER A 37 -2.95 11.94 -1.66
N SER A 38 -2.44 11.73 -2.87
CA SER A 38 -2.56 12.63 -4.00
C SER A 38 -3.39 12.03 -5.14
N TYR A 39 -4.50 12.66 -5.51
CA TYR A 39 -5.32 12.28 -6.66
C TYR A 39 -4.52 12.26 -7.97
N ARG A 40 -3.69 13.29 -8.21
CA ARG A 40 -2.83 13.37 -9.40
C ARG A 40 -1.81 12.24 -9.45
N SER A 41 -1.26 11.86 -8.31
CA SER A 41 -0.33 10.72 -8.22
C SER A 41 -1.04 9.41 -8.53
N ALA A 42 -2.26 9.23 -8.05
CA ALA A 42 -3.07 8.05 -8.39
C ALA A 42 -3.35 8.00 -9.90
N ALA A 43 -3.73 9.11 -10.52
CA ALA A 43 -3.92 9.19 -11.96
C ALA A 43 -2.64 8.82 -12.75
N HIS A 44 -1.49 9.33 -12.31
CA HIS A 44 -0.20 8.96 -12.91
C HIS A 44 0.09 7.45 -12.79
N TYR A 45 -0.21 6.84 -11.64
CA TYR A 45 -0.05 5.38 -11.45
C TYR A 45 -1.01 4.57 -12.33
N ALA A 46 -2.23 5.07 -12.58
CA ALA A 46 -3.17 4.42 -13.51
C ALA A 46 -2.56 4.26 -14.91
N GLY A 47 -1.77 5.22 -15.35
CA GLY A 47 -1.05 5.21 -16.63
C GLY A 47 0.17 4.28 -16.68
N SER A 48 0.44 3.47 -15.67
CA SER A 48 1.57 2.53 -15.66
C SER A 48 1.43 1.44 -16.72
N ASN A 49 0.21 0.98 -16.98
CA ASN A 49 -0.09 0.07 -18.08
C ASN A 49 -0.18 0.87 -19.40
N ARG A 50 0.88 0.82 -20.20
CA ARG A 50 0.98 1.57 -21.47
C ARG A 50 0.03 1.11 -22.57
N SER A 51 -0.49 -0.11 -22.48
CA SER A 51 -1.43 -0.68 -23.45
C SER A 51 -2.90 -0.39 -23.09
N ALA A 52 -3.16 0.15 -21.90
CA ALA A 52 -4.51 0.45 -21.46
C ALA A 52 -5.09 1.66 -22.19
N GLN A 53 -6.38 1.60 -22.48
CA GLN A 53 -7.15 2.68 -23.11
C GLN A 53 -8.00 3.46 -22.11
N HIS A 54 -8.25 2.88 -20.92
CA HIS A 54 -9.06 3.46 -19.86
C HIS A 54 -8.25 3.54 -18.58
N PHE A 55 -8.41 4.64 -17.85
CA PHE A 55 -7.73 4.90 -16.59
C PHE A 55 -8.73 5.35 -15.55
N TYR A 56 -8.59 4.81 -14.34
CA TYR A 56 -9.52 5.05 -13.25
C TYR A 56 -8.78 5.54 -12.01
N VAL A 57 -9.40 6.49 -11.32
CA VAL A 57 -8.97 6.90 -9.99
C VAL A 57 -10.09 6.61 -9.01
N TYR A 58 -9.77 5.74 -8.06
CA TYR A 58 -10.63 5.39 -6.94
C TYR A 58 -10.37 6.33 -5.79
N THR A 59 -11.39 7.01 -5.32
CA THR A 59 -11.39 7.67 -4.03
C THR A 59 -11.80 6.63 -2.99
N VAL A 60 -10.95 6.41 -2.01
CA VAL A 60 -11.16 5.38 -0.99
C VAL A 60 -11.05 5.96 0.41
N GLU A 61 -11.71 5.32 1.35
CA GLU A 61 -11.50 5.53 2.77
C GLU A 61 -10.75 4.36 3.38
N THR A 62 -9.76 4.68 4.20
CA THR A 62 -8.95 3.73 4.97
C THR A 62 -9.05 4.05 6.45
N PRO A 63 -8.71 3.14 7.38
CA PRO A 63 -8.57 3.47 8.80
C PRO A 63 -7.63 4.65 9.02
N GLU A 64 -7.80 5.34 10.13
CA GLU A 64 -6.90 6.42 10.53
C GLU A 64 -5.54 5.87 10.96
N ILE A 65 -4.49 6.62 10.62
CA ILE A 65 -3.14 6.28 11.07
C ILE A 65 -2.97 6.61 12.54
N ALA A 66 -2.33 5.71 13.27
CA ALA A 66 -1.95 5.90 14.68
C ALA A 66 -0.54 5.35 14.90
N GLU A 67 0.17 5.87 15.90
CA GLU A 67 1.54 5.43 16.25
C GLU A 67 1.69 3.90 16.39
N SER A 68 0.61 3.21 16.75
CA SER A 68 0.61 1.77 17.01
C SER A 68 0.22 0.90 15.82
N ASN A 69 -0.20 1.46 14.67
CA ASN A 69 -0.80 0.67 13.60
C ASN A 69 -0.07 0.74 12.25
N TYR A 70 1.15 1.28 12.19
CA TYR A 70 1.93 1.29 10.96
C TYR A 70 3.42 1.05 11.18
N ILE A 71 4.09 0.53 10.15
CA ILE A 71 5.54 0.57 10.01
C ILE A 71 5.92 1.48 8.84
N ALA A 72 6.99 2.26 9.01
CA ALA A 72 7.52 3.12 7.97
C ALA A 72 8.67 2.42 7.23
N PHE A 73 8.67 2.48 5.91
CA PHE A 73 9.56 1.70 5.05
C PHE A 73 11.05 1.93 5.31
N LYS A 74 11.44 3.18 5.66
CA LYS A 74 12.83 3.56 5.93
C LYS A 74 13.05 4.16 7.33
N GLU A 75 12.17 3.86 8.26
CA GLU A 75 12.30 4.33 9.64
C GLU A 75 12.33 3.16 10.61
N PRO A 76 12.94 3.31 11.79
CA PRO A 76 12.97 2.27 12.80
C PRO A 76 11.58 1.76 13.18
N VAL A 77 11.47 0.46 13.39
CA VAL A 77 10.23 -0.15 13.89
C VAL A 77 9.99 0.34 15.32
N LYS A 78 8.76 0.78 15.58
CA LYS A 78 8.40 1.33 16.89
C LYS A 78 8.46 0.27 17.98
N PRO A 79 8.91 0.62 19.19
CA PRO A 79 9.06 -0.34 20.30
C PRO A 79 7.78 -1.10 20.62
N SER A 80 6.60 -0.44 20.54
CA SER A 80 5.30 -1.08 20.79
C SER A 80 4.95 -2.15 19.76
N ILE A 81 5.32 -1.95 18.50
CA ILE A 81 5.11 -2.92 17.42
C ILE A 81 6.10 -4.06 17.57
N LEU A 82 7.38 -3.75 17.83
CA LEU A 82 8.42 -4.74 18.06
C LEU A 82 8.05 -5.69 19.20
N LYS A 83 7.59 -5.13 20.34
CA LYS A 83 7.14 -5.95 21.47
C LYS A 83 6.02 -6.91 21.09
N ARG A 84 4.99 -6.44 20.40
CA ARG A 84 3.88 -7.31 19.96
C ARG A 84 4.33 -8.40 18.99
N ALA A 85 5.29 -8.08 18.11
CA ALA A 85 5.88 -9.05 17.19
C ALA A 85 6.69 -10.12 17.93
N GLU A 86 7.54 -9.72 18.87
CA GLU A 86 8.32 -10.65 19.71
C GLU A 86 7.43 -11.53 20.57
N ASP A 87 6.42 -10.96 21.22
CA ASP A 87 5.44 -11.71 22.02
C ASP A 87 4.73 -12.78 21.16
N LYS A 88 4.37 -12.45 19.91
CA LYS A 88 3.70 -13.39 19.00
C LYS A 88 4.64 -14.45 18.42
N LEU A 89 5.89 -14.10 18.12
CA LEU A 89 6.90 -15.05 17.65
C LEU A 89 7.43 -15.94 18.78
N GLY A 90 7.31 -15.52 20.03
CA GLY A 90 7.89 -16.19 21.19
C GLY A 90 9.41 -16.09 21.27
N GLU A 91 10.02 -15.13 20.58
CA GLU A 91 11.47 -14.94 20.54
C GLU A 91 11.83 -13.46 20.27
N ALA A 92 13.06 -13.07 20.66
CA ALA A 92 13.58 -11.75 20.37
C ALA A 92 13.92 -11.56 18.89
N ILE A 93 13.64 -10.38 18.36
CA ILE A 93 13.95 -10.02 16.98
C ILE A 93 15.31 -9.32 16.93
N PRO A 94 16.21 -9.74 16.00
CA PRO A 94 17.56 -9.16 15.93
C PRO A 94 17.54 -7.65 15.65
N GLN A 95 18.33 -6.87 16.37
CA GLN A 95 18.42 -5.42 16.23
C GLN A 95 18.77 -4.98 14.80
N LYS A 96 19.57 -5.78 14.08
CA LYS A 96 19.97 -5.49 12.70
C LYS A 96 18.81 -5.44 11.69
N VAL A 97 17.63 -5.95 12.02
CA VAL A 97 16.47 -5.99 11.11
C VAL A 97 15.36 -5.04 11.51
N VAL A 98 15.48 -4.33 12.63
CA VAL A 98 14.44 -3.41 13.15
C VAL A 98 14.77 -1.94 12.88
N HIS A 99 15.89 -1.66 12.22
CA HIS A 99 16.31 -0.29 11.89
C HIS A 99 15.45 0.37 10.82
N ASP A 100 14.70 -0.41 10.02
CA ASP A 100 13.67 0.09 9.13
C ASP A 100 12.56 -0.96 8.87
N GLY A 101 11.42 -0.48 8.42
CA GLY A 101 10.27 -1.36 8.13
C GLY A 101 10.48 -2.29 6.95
N LYS A 102 11.36 -1.95 6.00
CA LYS A 102 11.71 -2.80 4.86
C LYS A 102 12.42 -4.08 5.31
N ASP A 103 13.48 -3.94 6.10
CA ASP A 103 14.27 -5.09 6.54
C ASP A 103 13.51 -5.91 7.60
N PHE A 104 12.71 -5.25 8.45
CA PHE A 104 11.80 -5.93 9.37
C PHE A 104 10.79 -6.82 8.64
N ARG A 105 10.13 -6.29 7.62
CA ARG A 105 9.18 -7.06 6.80
C ARG A 105 9.86 -8.26 6.12
N LYS A 106 11.03 -8.07 5.53
CA LYS A 106 11.81 -9.15 4.89
C LYS A 106 12.24 -10.22 5.90
N TYR A 107 12.61 -9.82 7.10
CA TYR A 107 12.89 -10.74 8.19
C TYR A 107 11.66 -11.60 8.53
N LEU A 108 10.49 -10.99 8.68
CA LEU A 108 9.24 -11.70 8.93
C LEU A 108 8.91 -12.68 7.79
N SER A 109 9.01 -12.24 6.54
CA SER A 109 8.82 -13.08 5.35
C SER A 109 9.69 -14.33 5.43
N LYS A 110 11.00 -14.16 5.58
CA LYS A 110 11.96 -15.27 5.66
C LYS A 110 11.73 -16.16 6.90
N LYS A 111 11.39 -15.55 8.04
CA LYS A 111 11.14 -16.30 9.28
C LYS A 111 9.90 -17.18 9.17
N LEU A 112 8.84 -16.69 8.55
CA LEU A 112 7.54 -17.38 8.48
C LEU A 112 7.49 -18.45 7.37
N THR A 113 8.17 -18.23 6.25
CA THR A 113 8.08 -19.12 5.06
C THR A 113 9.42 -19.66 4.57
N GLY A 114 10.55 -19.18 5.10
CA GLY A 114 11.89 -19.56 4.64
C GLY A 114 12.42 -18.73 3.47
N ALA A 115 11.57 -17.89 2.83
CA ALA A 115 11.96 -17.11 1.64
C ALA A 115 11.44 -15.68 1.69
N VAL A 116 12.04 -14.81 0.85
CA VAL A 116 11.56 -13.45 0.59
C VAL A 116 10.96 -13.44 -0.82
N ASP A 117 9.81 -14.04 -0.96
CA ASP A 117 9.05 -14.16 -2.20
C ASP A 117 7.59 -13.69 -1.96
N LEU A 118 6.71 -13.90 -2.92
CA LEU A 118 5.32 -13.47 -2.81
C LEU A 118 4.61 -14.12 -1.61
N GLU A 119 4.80 -15.41 -1.40
CA GLU A 119 4.17 -16.12 -0.28
C GLU A 119 4.73 -15.64 1.06
N GLY A 120 6.03 -15.33 1.12
CA GLY A 120 6.65 -14.69 2.26
C GLY A 120 6.09 -13.30 2.53
N GLU A 121 5.87 -12.48 1.50
CA GLU A 121 5.27 -11.15 1.64
C GLU A 121 3.81 -11.22 2.10
N LYS A 122 3.02 -12.17 1.62
CA LYS A 122 1.65 -12.43 2.12
C LYS A 122 1.66 -12.82 3.59
N ALA A 123 2.54 -13.74 3.96
CA ALA A 123 2.68 -14.19 5.35
C ALA A 123 3.13 -13.04 6.28
N ALA A 124 4.08 -12.21 5.85
CA ALA A 124 4.52 -11.04 6.61
C ALA A 124 3.39 -10.02 6.80
N SER A 125 2.61 -9.73 5.78
CA SER A 125 1.46 -8.82 5.88
C SER A 125 0.37 -9.36 6.80
N ALA A 126 0.03 -10.65 6.69
CA ALA A 126 -0.93 -11.31 7.58
C ALA A 126 -0.44 -11.32 9.04
N PHE A 127 0.85 -11.55 9.27
CA PHE A 127 1.45 -11.48 10.60
C PHE A 127 1.34 -10.06 11.18
N LEU A 128 1.74 -9.05 10.42
CA LEU A 128 1.66 -7.64 10.83
C LEU A 128 0.22 -7.23 11.16
N GLU A 129 -0.73 -7.59 10.31
CA GLU A 129 -2.16 -7.33 10.54
C GLU A 129 -2.64 -7.98 11.83
N SER A 130 -2.22 -9.21 12.10
CA SER A 130 -2.59 -9.96 13.31
C SER A 130 -2.07 -9.37 14.63
N ILE A 131 -1.07 -8.49 14.57
CA ILE A 131 -0.57 -7.73 15.73
C ILE A 131 -1.03 -6.26 15.72
N GLY A 132 -2.02 -5.92 14.88
CA GLY A 132 -2.64 -4.60 14.81
C GLY A 132 -1.87 -3.57 13.98
N VAL A 133 -0.95 -4.00 13.12
CA VAL A 133 -0.34 -3.14 12.09
C VAL A 133 -1.21 -3.18 10.85
N GLU A 134 -1.74 -2.04 10.44
CA GLU A 134 -2.67 -1.91 9.33
C GLU A 134 -2.01 -1.40 8.06
N PHE A 135 -0.84 -0.73 8.20
CA PHE A 135 -0.19 -0.04 7.10
C PHE A 135 1.32 -0.25 7.07
N ILE A 136 1.85 -0.28 5.84
CA ILE A 136 3.24 0.05 5.55
C ILE A 136 3.22 1.41 4.85
N VAL A 137 3.99 2.40 5.35
CA VAL A 137 3.96 3.77 4.83
C VAL A 137 5.30 4.19 4.25
N TRP A 138 5.26 5.02 3.22
CA TRP A 138 6.45 5.66 2.64
C TRP A 138 6.06 7.00 2.02
N PRO A 139 6.99 7.98 1.91
CA PRO A 139 6.70 9.25 1.28
C PRO A 139 6.51 9.08 -0.23
N TYR A 140 5.63 9.87 -0.83
CA TYR A 140 5.48 9.95 -2.30
C TYR A 140 6.82 10.31 -2.97
N ASN A 141 7.55 11.23 -2.38
CA ASN A 141 8.86 11.66 -2.83
C ASN A 141 9.88 11.62 -1.68
N TRP A 142 10.90 10.80 -1.80
CA TRP A 142 11.94 10.65 -0.76
C TRP A 142 12.77 11.91 -0.52
N LYS A 143 12.88 12.78 -1.52
CA LYS A 143 13.60 14.06 -1.38
C LYS A 143 12.74 15.16 -0.77
N ASN A 144 11.43 15.05 -0.90
CA ASN A 144 10.48 16.00 -0.33
C ASN A 144 9.25 15.25 0.20
N PRO A 145 9.33 14.69 1.42
CA PRO A 145 8.23 13.93 2.04
C PRO A 145 6.94 14.75 2.23
N ALA A 146 7.03 16.07 2.30
CA ALA A 146 5.87 16.95 2.45
C ALA A 146 4.92 16.94 1.24
N LEU A 147 5.35 16.42 0.08
CA LEU A 147 4.50 16.32 -1.12
C LEU A 147 3.40 15.25 -1.03
N GLY A 148 3.45 14.37 -0.04
CA GLY A 148 2.42 13.37 0.16
C GLY A 148 2.95 12.05 0.68
N THR A 149 2.01 11.17 1.01
CA THR A 149 2.25 9.86 1.62
C THR A 149 1.60 8.76 0.79
N ASN A 150 2.31 7.65 0.66
CA ASN A 150 1.79 6.40 0.13
C ASN A 150 1.63 5.38 1.25
N ARG A 151 0.66 4.49 1.10
CA ARG A 151 0.42 3.37 2.03
C ARG A 151 0.16 2.07 1.28
N ALA A 152 0.63 0.96 1.82
CA ALA A 152 0.07 -0.36 1.57
C ALA A 152 -0.88 -0.67 2.73
N VAL A 153 -2.17 -0.79 2.45
CA VAL A 153 -3.19 -1.23 3.41
C VAL A 153 -3.19 -2.75 3.43
N LEU A 154 -2.86 -3.36 4.57
CA LEU A 154 -2.56 -4.80 4.64
C LEU A 154 -3.80 -5.70 4.54
N ASN A 155 -4.98 -5.15 4.77
CA ASN A 155 -6.27 -5.84 4.65
C ASN A 155 -7.17 -5.08 3.69
N ASP A 156 -7.51 -5.68 2.55
CA ASP A 156 -8.35 -5.10 1.52
C ASP A 156 -9.78 -4.78 1.98
N GLN A 157 -10.31 -5.55 2.94
CA GLN A 157 -11.63 -5.32 3.54
C GLN A 157 -11.71 -3.99 4.32
N LYS A 158 -10.57 -3.40 4.66
CA LYS A 158 -10.47 -2.10 5.32
C LYS A 158 -10.37 -0.92 4.34
N VAL A 159 -10.45 -1.18 3.04
CA VAL A 159 -10.44 -0.16 1.98
C VAL A 159 -11.85 -0.03 1.42
N ARG A 160 -12.53 1.06 1.73
CA ARG A 160 -13.88 1.33 1.25
C ARG A 160 -13.84 2.25 0.04
N ILE A 161 -14.38 1.81 -1.09
CA ILE A 161 -14.55 2.64 -2.29
C ILE A 161 -15.67 3.65 -2.03
N VAL A 162 -15.38 4.93 -2.23
CA VAL A 162 -16.33 6.03 -2.06
C VAL A 162 -16.78 6.58 -3.41
N ARG A 163 -15.84 6.63 -4.38
CA ARG A 163 -16.09 7.16 -5.72
C ARG A 163 -15.08 6.56 -6.68
N ILE A 164 -15.49 6.41 -7.92
CA ILE A 164 -14.61 6.05 -9.04
C ILE A 164 -14.77 7.10 -10.11
N ASP A 165 -13.66 7.63 -10.60
CA ASP A 165 -13.64 8.50 -11.77
C ASP A 165 -12.87 7.83 -12.90
N GLU A 166 -13.44 7.79 -14.10
CA GLU A 166 -12.66 7.61 -15.31
C GLU A 166 -11.95 8.93 -15.63
N VAL A 167 -10.67 8.87 -15.99
CA VAL A 167 -9.82 10.05 -16.23
C VAL A 167 -9.08 9.93 -17.55
N GLU A 168 -8.72 11.07 -18.13
CA GLU A 168 -7.82 11.14 -19.28
C GLU A 168 -6.41 11.51 -18.83
N LEU A 169 -5.41 10.90 -19.44
CA LEU A 169 -4.00 11.19 -19.20
C LEU A 169 -3.37 11.73 -20.48
N ASP A 170 -2.44 12.67 -20.32
CA ASP A 170 -1.62 13.15 -21.44
C ASP A 170 -0.48 12.16 -21.77
N ASP A 171 0.34 12.48 -22.78
CA ASP A 171 1.46 11.66 -23.24
C ASP A 171 2.53 11.42 -22.14
N LYS A 172 2.55 12.27 -21.12
CA LYS A 172 3.45 12.16 -19.96
C LYS A 172 2.78 11.47 -18.77
N LYS A 173 1.59 10.89 -18.99
CA LYS A 173 0.76 10.24 -17.96
C LYS A 173 0.31 11.19 -16.86
N GLN A 174 0.19 12.48 -17.16
CA GLN A 174 -0.35 13.45 -16.23
C GLN A 174 -1.86 13.57 -16.42
N LEU A 175 -2.58 13.78 -15.33
CA LEU A 175 -4.01 14.00 -15.35
C LEU A 175 -4.35 15.21 -16.25
N VAL A 176 -5.23 15.01 -17.21
CA VAL A 176 -5.85 16.11 -17.96
C VAL A 176 -6.92 16.75 -17.07
N GLU A 177 -6.73 18.01 -16.69
CA GLU A 177 -7.63 18.73 -15.80
C GLU A 177 -9.05 18.81 -16.38
N GLY A 178 -10.04 18.51 -15.53
CA GLY A 178 -11.45 18.52 -15.91
C GLY A 178 -11.91 17.28 -16.68
N SER A 179 -11.04 16.28 -16.87
CA SER A 179 -11.41 15.04 -17.57
C SER A 179 -12.16 14.03 -16.70
N GLN A 180 -12.25 14.28 -15.39
CA GLN A 180 -12.85 13.35 -14.42
C GLN A 180 -14.33 13.11 -14.72
N LYS A 181 -14.69 11.87 -14.99
CA LYS A 181 -16.08 11.42 -15.23
C LYS A 181 -16.45 10.40 -14.16
N PRO A 182 -17.35 10.72 -13.23
CA PRO A 182 -17.80 9.75 -12.23
C PRO A 182 -18.45 8.53 -12.89
N ILE A 183 -18.07 7.35 -12.41
CA ILE A 183 -18.73 6.09 -12.77
C ILE A 183 -19.76 5.78 -11.68
N MET A 184 -20.99 5.52 -12.12
CA MET A 184 -22.07 5.07 -11.25
C MET A 184 -22.21 3.55 -11.40
N PHE A 185 -22.22 2.83 -10.26
CA PHE A 185 -22.54 1.40 -10.17
C PHE A 185 -23.99 1.19 -9.80
#